data_dd00e45c5c6653015463b99e0f76bbc7
#
_entry.id   dd00e45c5c6653015463b99e0f76bbc7
#
_cell.length_a   1.000
_cell.length_b   1.000
_cell.length_c   1.000
_cell.angle_alpha   90.00
_cell.angle_beta   90.00
_cell.angle_gamma   90.00
#
_symmetry.space_group_name_H-M   'P 1'
#
loop_
_entity.id
_entity.type
_entity.pdbx_description
1 polymer ?
#
loop_
_entity_poly.entity_id
_entity_poly.type
_entity_poly.pdbx_seq_one_letter_code
_entity_poly.pdbx_strand_id
1 'polypeptide(L)'
;YFNRDALYGHYDDGERFAYFSKSIFKVMEIIDYYPNIIHTNDWQSALVNIYLDILYKKKGIYMDIKSVFTIHNIEYQGIFDHYFLGDVIGISEEHGSILDYNGLINLMKGAIICSDLVTTVSPRYSREISTTNYAHGLEHVIRINKQKILGIINGINVESYNPLTDKDIYYNYDVNTISEK
;
A
#
# COMPACT_ATOMS: atom_id res chain seq x y z
N TYR A 1 -6.49 -12.12 16.65
CA TYR A 1 -6.27 -10.85 15.96
C TYR A 1 -7.26 -10.62 14.81
N PHE A 2 -7.50 -11.60 13.90
CA PHE A 2 -8.21 -11.36 12.63
C PHE A 2 -9.67 -11.89 12.60
N ASN A 3 -10.14 -12.58 13.61
CA ASN A 3 -11.54 -13.02 13.72
C ASN A 3 -12.38 -11.90 14.36
N ARG A 4 -12.73 -10.89 13.57
CA ARG A 4 -13.49 -9.69 13.99
C ARG A 4 -14.46 -9.26 12.90
N ASP A 5 -15.50 -8.53 13.27
CA ASP A 5 -16.56 -8.08 12.36
C ASP A 5 -16.08 -7.07 11.30
N ALA A 6 -14.98 -6.32 11.59
CA ALA A 6 -14.37 -5.41 10.64
C ALA A 6 -12.90 -5.73 10.40
N LEU A 7 -12.42 -5.48 9.17
CA LEU A 7 -11.02 -5.72 8.79
C LEU A 7 -10.06 -4.75 9.48
N TYR A 8 -10.46 -3.51 9.71
CA TYR A 8 -9.66 -2.44 10.32
C TYR A 8 -10.57 -1.46 11.08
N GLY A 9 -9.98 -0.47 11.74
CA GLY A 9 -10.67 0.49 12.60
C GLY A 9 -10.66 0.06 14.08
N HIS A 10 -9.75 -0.84 14.45
CA HIS A 10 -9.56 -1.27 15.82
C HIS A 10 -8.33 -0.60 16.44
N TYR A 11 -8.35 -0.46 17.77
CA TYR A 11 -7.27 0.21 18.53
C TYR A 11 -5.90 -0.46 18.36
N ASP A 12 -5.88 -1.77 18.05
CA ASP A 12 -4.68 -2.59 17.88
C ASP A 12 -4.33 -2.88 16.40
N ASP A 13 -4.85 -2.10 15.48
CA ASP A 13 -4.60 -2.30 14.03
C ASP A 13 -3.10 -2.25 13.68
N GLY A 14 -2.32 -1.40 14.35
CA GLY A 14 -0.88 -1.33 14.15
C GLY A 14 -0.19 -2.67 14.42
N GLU A 15 -0.43 -3.26 15.57
CA GLU A 15 0.13 -4.56 15.97
C GLU A 15 -0.39 -5.71 15.10
N ARG A 16 -1.66 -5.69 14.74
CA ARG A 16 -2.29 -6.69 13.88
C ARG A 16 -1.62 -6.73 12.51
N PHE A 17 -1.47 -5.57 11.87
CA PHE A 17 -0.85 -5.50 10.55
C PHE A 17 0.67 -5.64 10.58
N ALA A 18 1.33 -5.31 11.70
CA ALA A 18 2.72 -5.66 11.93
C ALA A 18 2.91 -7.18 12.00
N TYR A 19 2.07 -7.87 12.77
CA TYR A 19 2.07 -9.34 12.85
C TYR A 19 1.77 -9.97 11.48
N PHE A 20 0.73 -9.50 10.78
CA PHE A 20 0.41 -9.96 9.43
C PHE A 20 1.61 -9.83 8.48
N SER A 21 2.20 -8.66 8.42
CA SER A 21 3.33 -8.38 7.52
C SER A 21 4.54 -9.25 7.80
N LYS A 22 4.85 -9.47 9.08
CA LYS A 22 5.97 -10.33 9.48
C LYS A 22 5.70 -11.81 9.22
N SER A 23 4.44 -12.24 9.35
CA SER A 23 4.00 -13.63 9.09
C SER A 23 4.22 -14.06 7.64
N ILE A 24 4.15 -13.13 6.68
CA ILE A 24 4.37 -13.42 5.25
C ILE A 24 5.75 -14.06 5.03
N PHE A 25 6.80 -13.51 5.63
CA PHE A 25 8.15 -14.07 5.51
C PHE A 25 8.25 -15.45 6.16
N LYS A 26 7.56 -15.64 7.30
CA LYS A 26 7.54 -16.95 7.95
C LYS A 26 6.78 -18.00 7.13
N VAL A 27 5.70 -17.61 6.47
CA VAL A 27 4.97 -18.48 5.54
C VAL A 27 5.85 -18.85 4.36
N MET A 28 6.55 -17.89 3.74
CA MET A 28 7.48 -18.14 2.64
C MET A 28 8.55 -19.19 3.01
N GLU A 29 9.12 -19.09 4.22
CA GLU A 29 10.09 -20.05 4.75
C GLU A 29 9.46 -21.44 4.93
N ILE A 30 8.24 -21.54 5.48
CA ILE A 30 7.58 -22.82 5.79
C ILE A 30 7.22 -23.58 4.52
N ILE A 31 6.74 -22.86 3.48
CA ILE A 31 6.31 -23.49 2.21
C ILE A 31 7.45 -23.55 1.17
N ASP A 32 8.65 -23.08 1.52
CA ASP A 32 9.82 -22.98 0.65
C ASP A 32 9.50 -22.29 -0.69
N TYR A 33 8.80 -21.15 -0.62
CA TYR A 33 8.39 -20.38 -1.80
C TYR A 33 8.85 -18.93 -1.71
N TYR A 34 9.71 -18.53 -2.63
CA TYR A 34 10.30 -17.19 -2.72
C TYR A 34 9.92 -16.56 -4.07
N PRO A 35 8.94 -15.64 -4.10
CA PRO A 35 8.48 -15.04 -5.33
C PRO A 35 9.50 -14.07 -5.92
N ASN A 36 9.46 -13.84 -7.22
CA ASN A 36 10.25 -12.79 -7.85
C ASN A 36 9.78 -11.38 -7.47
N ILE A 37 8.48 -11.22 -7.20
CA ILE A 37 7.86 -9.93 -6.88
C ILE A 37 6.91 -10.11 -5.69
N ILE A 38 7.02 -9.22 -4.72
CA ILE A 38 6.02 -9.02 -3.66
C ILE A 38 5.25 -7.72 -3.98
N HIS A 39 3.94 -7.82 -4.08
CA HIS A 39 3.07 -6.67 -4.32
C HIS A 39 2.18 -6.41 -3.09
N THR A 40 2.28 -5.23 -2.54
CA THR A 40 1.57 -4.80 -1.33
C THR A 40 0.66 -3.62 -1.62
N ASN A 41 -0.35 -3.43 -0.78
CA ASN A 41 -1.39 -2.42 -0.98
C ASN A 41 -1.66 -1.67 0.33
N ASP A 42 -1.58 -0.36 0.28
CA ASP A 42 -1.83 0.57 1.37
C ASP A 42 -1.03 0.30 2.65
N TRP A 43 -1.24 1.11 3.67
CA TRP A 43 -0.46 1.07 4.90
C TRP A 43 -0.55 -0.27 5.65
N GLN A 44 -1.65 -1.00 5.51
CA GLN A 44 -1.88 -2.28 6.18
C GLN A 44 -0.85 -3.35 5.80
N SER A 45 -0.29 -3.26 4.62
CA SER A 45 0.76 -4.18 4.15
C SER A 45 2.13 -3.50 3.92
N ALA A 46 2.25 -2.22 4.23
CA ALA A 46 3.46 -1.42 4.03
C ALA A 46 4.71 -2.01 4.69
N LEU A 47 4.54 -2.62 5.88
CA LEU A 47 5.63 -3.24 6.63
C LEU A 47 6.28 -4.41 5.90
N VAL A 48 5.59 -5.05 4.96
CA VAL A 48 6.21 -6.12 4.14
C VAL A 48 7.36 -5.55 3.31
N ASN A 49 7.17 -4.41 2.65
CA ASN A 49 8.20 -3.75 1.85
C ASN A 49 9.35 -3.26 2.73
N ILE A 50 9.02 -2.69 3.88
CA ILE A 50 9.99 -2.18 4.85
C ILE A 50 10.84 -3.32 5.41
N TYR A 51 10.22 -4.40 5.85
CA TYR A 51 10.94 -5.58 6.35
C TYR A 51 11.79 -6.23 5.25
N LEU A 52 11.25 -6.37 4.04
CA LEU A 52 12.01 -6.94 2.93
C LEU A 52 13.31 -6.18 2.73
N ASP A 53 13.24 -4.86 2.63
CA ASP A 53 14.39 -4.00 2.35
C ASP A 53 15.39 -3.95 3.51
N ILE A 54 14.91 -3.69 4.73
CA ILE A 54 15.78 -3.45 5.90
C ILE A 54 16.33 -4.75 6.48
N LEU A 55 15.51 -5.82 6.57
CA LEU A 55 15.83 -7.01 7.35
C LEU A 55 16.12 -8.25 6.49
N TYR A 56 15.38 -8.45 5.40
CA TYR A 56 15.39 -9.73 4.68
C TYR A 56 16.31 -9.75 3.47
N LYS A 57 16.42 -8.70 2.68
CA LYS A 57 17.35 -8.64 1.52
C LYS A 57 18.80 -8.93 1.90
N LYS A 58 19.18 -8.69 3.15
CA LYS A 58 20.51 -9.02 3.69
C LYS A 58 20.76 -10.54 3.82
N LYS A 59 19.72 -11.37 3.72
CA LYS A 59 19.75 -12.83 3.91
C LYS A 59 19.77 -13.58 2.57
N GLY A 60 20.53 -13.18 1.62
CA GLY A 60 20.80 -13.90 0.36
C GLY A 60 19.57 -14.34 -0.44
N ILE A 61 18.79 -15.29 0.10
CA ILE A 61 17.59 -15.86 -0.56
C ILE A 61 16.51 -14.84 -0.90
N TYR A 62 16.46 -13.70 -0.21
CA TYR A 62 15.51 -12.62 -0.45
C TYR A 62 16.07 -11.49 -1.33
N MET A 63 17.36 -11.53 -1.66
CA MET A 63 18.09 -10.41 -2.28
C MET A 63 17.51 -9.99 -3.63
N ASP A 64 17.05 -10.97 -4.41
CA ASP A 64 16.54 -10.73 -5.77
C ASP A 64 15.04 -10.41 -5.82
N ILE A 65 14.33 -10.52 -4.68
CA ILE A 65 12.90 -10.24 -4.62
C ILE A 65 12.67 -8.75 -4.80
N LYS A 66 11.86 -8.39 -5.81
CA LYS A 66 11.43 -7.03 -6.06
C LYS A 66 10.12 -6.72 -5.34
N SER A 67 9.95 -5.46 -4.95
CA SER A 67 8.76 -5.01 -4.24
C SER A 67 8.00 -3.95 -5.01
N VAL A 68 6.68 -4.12 -5.08
CA VAL A 68 5.74 -3.14 -5.61
C VAL A 68 4.82 -2.71 -4.47
N PHE A 69 4.62 -1.41 -4.31
CA PHE A 69 3.71 -0.84 -3.33
C PHE A 69 2.63 -0.03 -4.04
N THR A 70 1.34 -0.35 -3.83
CA THR A 70 0.22 0.41 -4.41
C THR A 70 -0.42 1.30 -3.35
N ILE A 71 -0.57 2.58 -3.67
CA ILE A 71 -1.31 3.58 -2.90
C ILE A 71 -2.70 3.71 -3.52
N HIS A 72 -3.74 3.23 -2.83
CA HIS A 72 -5.13 3.44 -3.23
C HIS A 72 -5.68 4.75 -2.66
N ASN A 73 -5.35 5.05 -1.39
CA ASN A 73 -5.71 6.31 -0.76
C ASN A 73 -4.58 6.81 0.15
N ILE A 74 -3.92 7.90 -0.26
CA ILE A 74 -2.79 8.49 0.48
C ILE A 74 -3.18 9.12 1.82
N GLU A 75 -4.46 9.34 2.07
CA GLU A 75 -4.96 9.87 3.34
C GLU A 75 -4.69 8.91 4.51
N TYR A 76 -4.79 7.60 4.26
CA TYR A 76 -4.57 6.56 5.28
C TYR A 76 -3.14 6.05 5.25
N GLN A 77 -2.30 6.56 6.17
CA GLN A 77 -0.85 6.40 6.11
C GLN A 77 -0.27 5.40 7.11
N GLY A 78 -1.06 4.95 8.10
CA GLY A 78 -0.55 4.12 9.19
C GLY A 78 0.44 4.90 10.05
N ILE A 79 -0.08 5.88 10.82
CA ILE A 79 0.72 6.78 11.65
C ILE A 79 0.62 6.33 13.11
N PHE A 80 1.78 6.18 13.75
CA PHE A 80 1.92 5.70 15.13
C PHE A 80 2.94 6.50 15.91
N ASP A 81 2.88 6.43 17.24
CA ASP A 81 3.87 7.04 18.10
C ASP A 81 5.25 6.38 17.94
N HIS A 82 6.31 7.07 18.34
CA HIS A 82 7.69 6.63 18.12
C HIS A 82 8.03 5.27 18.75
N TYR A 83 7.41 4.91 19.88
CA TYR A 83 7.63 3.59 20.51
C TYR A 83 7.29 2.42 19.59
N PHE A 84 6.42 2.64 18.61
CA PHE A 84 6.01 1.64 17.64
C PHE A 84 7.19 1.06 16.86
N LEU A 85 8.23 1.85 16.62
CA LEU A 85 9.42 1.45 15.87
C LEU A 85 10.13 0.25 16.48
N GLY A 86 10.48 0.32 17.75
CA GLY A 86 11.18 -0.74 18.47
C GLY A 86 10.25 -1.79 19.04
N ASP A 87 9.24 -1.36 19.80
CA ASP A 87 8.43 -2.23 20.64
C ASP A 87 7.42 -3.07 19.83
N VAL A 88 6.91 -2.56 18.72
CA VAL A 88 5.90 -3.26 17.93
C VAL A 88 6.51 -3.87 16.65
N ILE A 89 7.17 -3.06 15.83
CA ILE A 89 7.67 -3.55 14.55
C ILE A 89 9.10 -4.11 14.60
N GLY A 90 9.84 -3.86 15.69
CA GLY A 90 11.16 -4.44 15.93
C GLY A 90 12.22 -3.93 14.95
N ILE A 91 12.13 -2.68 14.52
CA ILE A 91 13.12 -2.00 13.69
C ILE A 91 14.00 -1.14 14.58
N SER A 92 15.33 -1.24 14.39
CA SER A 92 16.28 -0.47 15.18
C SER A 92 16.26 1.01 14.84
N GLU A 93 16.63 1.86 15.78
CA GLU A 93 16.68 3.32 15.66
C GLU A 93 17.57 3.80 14.49
N GLU A 94 18.58 3.03 14.11
CA GLU A 94 19.44 3.35 12.94
C GLU A 94 18.66 3.48 11.63
N HIS A 95 17.49 2.79 11.54
CA HIS A 95 16.58 2.85 10.41
C HIS A 95 15.39 3.79 10.64
N GLY A 96 15.31 4.43 11.82
CA GLY A 96 14.19 5.29 12.22
C GLY A 96 13.88 6.39 11.20
N SER A 97 14.90 7.02 10.62
CA SER A 97 14.74 8.10 9.63
C SER A 97 13.93 7.70 8.38
N ILE A 98 13.85 6.41 8.06
CA ILE A 98 13.05 5.90 6.93
C ILE A 98 11.55 6.05 7.22
N LEU A 99 11.15 5.83 8.49
CA LEU A 99 9.76 5.85 8.91
C LEU A 99 9.36 7.13 9.63
N ASP A 100 10.32 7.80 10.31
CA ASP A 100 10.04 9.04 11.05
C ASP A 100 9.53 10.13 10.11
N TYR A 101 8.39 10.69 10.43
CA TYR A 101 7.79 11.82 9.75
C TYR A 101 7.13 12.77 10.76
N ASN A 102 7.76 13.92 10.96
CA ASN A 102 7.35 14.91 11.97
C ASN A 102 7.29 14.36 13.41
N GLY A 103 8.23 13.47 13.78
CA GLY A 103 8.31 12.87 15.11
C GLY A 103 7.37 11.69 15.33
N LEU A 104 6.67 11.24 14.30
CA LEU A 104 5.79 10.05 14.32
C LEU A 104 6.31 9.00 13.33
N ILE A 105 5.95 7.75 13.56
CA ILE A 105 6.23 6.66 12.62
C ILE A 105 5.14 6.64 11.56
N ASN A 106 5.53 6.74 10.28
CA ASN A 106 4.63 6.73 9.13
C ASN A 106 4.96 5.55 8.21
N LEU A 107 4.10 4.54 8.21
CA LEU A 107 4.32 3.30 7.48
C LEU A 107 4.26 3.49 5.96
N MET A 108 3.37 4.34 5.46
CA MET A 108 3.29 4.64 4.04
C MET A 108 4.56 5.32 3.53
N LYS A 109 5.12 6.28 4.30
CA LYS A 109 6.43 6.87 3.98
C LYS A 109 7.50 5.80 3.87
N GLY A 110 7.59 4.91 4.86
CA GLY A 110 8.56 3.81 4.87
C GLY A 110 8.41 2.92 3.64
N ALA A 111 7.19 2.50 3.29
CA ALA A 111 6.92 1.68 2.12
C ALA A 111 7.28 2.39 0.80
N ILE A 112 6.97 3.68 0.67
CA ILE A 112 7.39 4.47 -0.51
C ILE A 112 8.90 4.47 -0.65
N ILE A 113 9.66 4.63 0.43
CA ILE A 113 11.12 4.66 0.40
C ILE A 113 11.70 3.29 0.06
N CYS A 114 11.23 2.23 0.72
CA CYS A 114 11.79 0.87 0.65
C CYS A 114 11.38 0.09 -0.60
N SER A 115 10.32 0.49 -1.32
CA SER A 115 9.85 -0.26 -2.49
C SER A 115 10.69 -0.01 -3.73
N ASP A 116 10.86 -1.04 -4.57
CA ASP A 116 11.49 -0.89 -5.89
C ASP A 116 10.59 -0.09 -6.85
N LEU A 117 9.26 -0.27 -6.77
CA LEU A 117 8.27 0.45 -7.56
C LEU A 117 7.09 0.83 -6.68
N VAL A 118 6.54 2.02 -6.89
CA VAL A 118 5.30 2.49 -6.27
C VAL A 118 4.26 2.74 -7.35
N THR A 119 3.05 2.25 -7.13
CA THR A 119 1.94 2.52 -8.05
C THR A 119 0.81 3.24 -7.33
N THR A 120 -0.05 3.89 -8.10
CA THR A 120 -1.31 4.45 -7.62
C THR A 120 -2.39 4.35 -8.69
N VAL A 121 -3.63 4.64 -8.34
CA VAL A 121 -4.84 4.24 -9.09
C VAL A 121 -5.15 5.07 -10.34
N SER A 122 -4.35 6.07 -10.69
CA SER A 122 -4.41 6.71 -12.02
C SER A 122 -3.19 7.59 -12.30
N PRO A 123 -2.88 7.87 -13.59
CA PRO A 123 -1.87 8.86 -13.97
C PRO A 123 -2.19 10.28 -13.48
N ARG A 124 -3.47 10.61 -13.33
CA ARG A 124 -3.90 11.88 -12.73
C ARG A 124 -3.58 11.90 -11.23
N TYR A 125 -3.98 10.87 -10.51
CA TYR A 125 -3.76 10.78 -9.08
C TYR A 125 -2.26 10.78 -8.71
N SER A 126 -1.40 10.14 -9.51
CA SER A 126 0.06 10.19 -9.29
C SER A 126 0.63 11.61 -9.36
N ARG A 127 0.02 12.50 -10.15
CA ARG A 127 0.37 13.93 -10.18
C ARG A 127 -0.24 14.68 -9.00
N GLU A 128 -1.49 14.42 -8.66
CA GLU A 128 -2.21 15.08 -7.56
C GLU A 128 -1.50 14.85 -6.22
N ILE A 129 -1.14 13.60 -5.89
CA ILE A 129 -0.44 13.27 -4.63
C ILE A 129 0.99 13.85 -4.54
N SER A 130 1.53 14.42 -5.61
CA SER A 130 2.79 15.17 -5.57
C SER A 130 2.62 16.63 -5.16
N THR A 131 1.39 17.10 -4.94
CA THR A 131 1.05 18.47 -4.58
C THR A 131 0.57 18.54 -3.13
N THR A 132 0.80 19.68 -2.49
CA THR A 132 0.44 19.92 -1.08
C THR A 132 -1.05 19.72 -0.80
N ASN A 133 -1.92 20.00 -1.78
CA ASN A 133 -3.37 19.90 -1.60
C ASN A 133 -3.89 18.46 -1.50
N TYR A 134 -3.16 17.48 -2.03
CA TYR A 134 -3.63 16.09 -2.14
C TYR A 134 -2.68 15.06 -1.52
N ALA A 135 -1.49 15.50 -1.07
CA ALA A 135 -0.47 14.59 -0.53
C ALA A 135 -0.66 14.25 0.94
N HIS A 136 -1.59 14.90 1.63
CA HIS A 136 -1.78 14.74 3.08
C HIS A 136 -0.46 14.80 3.88
N GLY A 137 0.42 15.75 3.48
CA GLY A 137 1.73 15.98 4.10
C GLY A 137 2.88 15.18 3.49
N LEU A 138 2.64 14.20 2.62
CA LEU A 138 3.70 13.37 2.00
C LEU A 138 4.25 13.93 0.69
N GLU A 139 3.91 15.15 0.27
CA GLU A 139 4.34 15.72 -1.02
C GLU A 139 5.86 15.72 -1.22
N HIS A 140 6.61 15.95 -0.17
CA HIS A 140 8.08 15.91 -0.25
C HIS A 140 8.57 14.48 -0.50
N VAL A 141 8.04 13.50 0.22
CA VAL A 141 8.38 12.08 0.05
C VAL A 141 8.03 11.60 -1.35
N ILE A 142 6.85 11.97 -1.87
CA ILE A 142 6.40 11.64 -3.22
C ILE A 142 7.35 12.25 -4.26
N ARG A 143 7.69 13.53 -4.13
CA ARG A 143 8.55 14.23 -5.11
C ARG A 143 9.95 13.65 -5.22
N ILE A 144 10.59 13.34 -4.11
CA ILE A 144 11.95 12.76 -4.12
C ILE A 144 11.97 11.31 -4.64
N ASN A 145 10.83 10.60 -4.58
CA ASN A 145 10.67 9.24 -5.09
C ASN A 145 9.95 9.17 -6.45
N LYS A 146 9.73 10.30 -7.12
CA LYS A 146 8.90 10.42 -8.33
C LYS A 146 9.30 9.45 -9.45
N GLN A 147 10.58 9.14 -9.61
CA GLN A 147 11.12 8.28 -10.67
C GLN A 147 10.60 6.83 -10.58
N LYS A 148 10.14 6.39 -9.42
CA LYS A 148 9.58 5.05 -9.22
C LYS A 148 8.07 5.04 -8.95
N ILE A 149 7.36 6.17 -9.18
CA ILE A 149 5.91 6.27 -8.94
C ILE A 149 5.18 6.31 -10.28
N LEU A 150 4.28 5.33 -10.48
CA LEU A 150 3.46 5.21 -11.68
C LEU A 150 1.97 5.22 -11.34
N GLY A 151 1.17 5.90 -12.16
CA GLY A 151 -0.29 5.83 -12.08
C GLY A 151 -0.84 4.78 -13.04
N ILE A 152 -1.58 3.81 -12.52
CA ILE A 152 -2.21 2.73 -13.30
C ILE A 152 -3.71 2.76 -13.00
N ILE A 153 -4.54 2.87 -14.04
CA ILE A 153 -5.99 2.93 -13.89
C ILE A 153 -6.51 1.55 -13.49
N ASN A 154 -7.38 1.52 -12.47
CA ASN A 154 -8.08 0.31 -12.08
C ASN A 154 -8.92 -0.24 -13.23
N GLY A 155 -8.97 -1.55 -13.36
CA GLY A 155 -9.87 -2.22 -14.29
C GLY A 155 -11.33 -2.02 -13.89
N ILE A 156 -12.21 -2.15 -14.88
CA ILE A 156 -13.66 -2.16 -14.68
C ILE A 156 -14.22 -3.49 -15.20
N ASN A 157 -15.14 -4.09 -14.47
CA ASN A 157 -15.85 -5.26 -14.95
C ASN A 157 -16.92 -4.82 -15.96
N VAL A 158 -16.58 -4.92 -17.25
CA VAL A 158 -17.45 -4.48 -18.34
C VAL A 158 -18.71 -5.33 -18.53
N GLU A 159 -18.76 -6.54 -17.99
CA GLU A 159 -19.96 -7.39 -18.00
C GLU A 159 -20.95 -6.94 -16.91
N SER A 160 -20.45 -6.72 -15.69
CA SER A 160 -21.27 -6.26 -14.55
C SER A 160 -21.77 -4.82 -14.70
N TYR A 161 -20.95 -3.95 -15.30
CA TYR A 161 -21.28 -2.54 -15.52
C TYR A 161 -21.73 -2.24 -16.96
N ASN A 162 -22.42 -3.19 -17.61
CA ASN A 162 -22.96 -3.01 -18.95
C ASN A 162 -24.37 -2.43 -18.90
N PRO A 163 -24.59 -1.17 -19.29
CA PRO A 163 -25.91 -0.54 -19.21
C PRO A 163 -26.97 -1.20 -20.10
N LEU A 164 -26.57 -1.99 -21.10
CA LEU A 164 -27.52 -2.78 -21.91
C LEU A 164 -28.14 -3.95 -21.14
N THR A 165 -27.42 -4.51 -20.19
CA THR A 165 -27.81 -5.77 -19.50
C THR A 165 -27.89 -5.62 -17.99
N ASP A 166 -27.58 -4.46 -17.45
CA ASP A 166 -27.64 -4.16 -16.02
C ASP A 166 -29.10 -4.21 -15.55
N LYS A 167 -29.34 -5.05 -14.52
CA LYS A 167 -30.68 -5.28 -13.95
C LYS A 167 -31.02 -4.27 -12.85
N ASP A 168 -30.05 -3.53 -12.36
CA ASP A 168 -30.17 -2.61 -11.24
C ASP A 168 -30.47 -1.17 -11.69
N ILE A 169 -30.43 -0.90 -13.01
CA ILE A 169 -30.83 0.40 -13.58
C ILE A 169 -32.26 0.40 -14.07
N TYR A 170 -32.94 1.54 -13.96
CA TYR A 170 -34.33 1.72 -14.34
C TYR A 170 -34.62 1.46 -15.82
N TYR A 171 -33.65 1.84 -16.68
CA TYR A 171 -33.77 1.74 -18.12
C TYR A 171 -32.42 1.31 -18.72
N ASN A 172 -32.42 0.22 -19.45
CA ASN A 172 -31.23 -0.22 -20.15
C ASN A 172 -30.99 0.68 -21.38
N TYR A 173 -29.73 1.07 -21.63
CA TYR A 173 -29.40 1.98 -22.71
C TYR A 173 -28.03 1.61 -23.33
N ASP A 174 -27.84 2.09 -24.56
CA ASP A 174 -26.55 2.08 -25.27
C ASP A 174 -26.20 3.49 -25.79
N VAL A 175 -25.17 3.57 -26.62
CA VAL A 175 -24.73 4.85 -27.20
C VAL A 175 -25.81 5.51 -28.09
N ASN A 176 -26.75 4.73 -28.67
CA ASN A 176 -27.79 5.22 -29.54
C ASN A 176 -29.04 5.67 -28.79
N THR A 177 -29.26 5.09 -27.60
CA THR A 177 -30.46 5.32 -26.77
C THR A 177 -30.14 6.10 -25.47
N ILE A 178 -28.95 6.66 -25.35
CA ILE A 178 -28.50 7.37 -24.12
C ILE A 178 -29.39 8.58 -23.77
N SER A 179 -30.10 9.16 -24.75
CA SER A 179 -31.05 10.24 -24.55
C SER A 179 -32.33 9.83 -23.82
N GLU A 180 -32.58 8.52 -23.72
CA GLU A 180 -33.76 7.93 -23.04
C GLU A 180 -33.47 7.59 -21.56
N LYS A 181 -32.25 7.80 -21.09
CA LYS A 181 -31.77 7.54 -19.73
C LYS A 181 -32.47 8.38 -18.67
#